data_dc0853f3035a85598e760bae5bb2f53f
#
_entry.id   dc0853f3035a85598e760bae5bb2f53f
#
_cell.length_a   1.000
_cell.length_b   1.000
_cell.length_c   1.000
_cell.angle_alpha   90.00
_cell.angle_beta   90.00
_cell.angle_gamma   90.00
#
_symmetry.space_group_name_H-M   'P 1'
#
loop_
_entity.id
_entity.type
_entity.pdbx_description
1 polymer ?
#
loop_
_entity_poly.entity_id
_entity_poly.type
_entity_poly.pdbx_seq_one_letter_code
_entity_poly.pdbx_strand_id
1 'polypeptide(L)'
;MGNGLSWICPNCGYEFSVQLGFGFRYPWVCHQLIQKARAGAYGAEWQDLVETYPGTYLDGEFVLLRCENCGSFDNEALLTAYIPKDAELQAKPLTEKQWIGVPEKEGYELYGAYEHRCKDCGGKMRPFRNKKFWKTRSRRYARTARQP
;
A
#
# COMPACT_ATOMS: atom_id res chain seq x y z
N MET A 1 -12.20 -1.48 -2.25
CA MET A 1 -12.49 -2.45 -1.18
C MET A 1 -11.21 -3.20 -0.85
N GLY A 2 -10.96 -3.48 0.43
CA GLY A 2 -9.82 -4.27 0.85
C GLY A 2 -10.24 -5.70 1.18
N ASN A 3 -9.35 -6.64 0.93
CA ASN A 3 -9.55 -8.05 1.25
C ASN A 3 -8.40 -8.54 2.15
N GLY A 4 -8.73 -9.12 3.30
CA GLY A 4 -7.80 -9.90 4.11
C GLY A 4 -7.83 -11.36 3.65
N LEU A 5 -6.67 -11.95 3.47
CA LEU A 5 -6.52 -13.33 3.07
C LEU A 5 -5.56 -14.03 4.03
N SER A 6 -5.98 -15.14 4.61
CA SER A 6 -5.10 -16.00 5.41
C SER A 6 -4.92 -17.35 4.73
N TRP A 7 -3.74 -17.89 4.82
CA TRP A 7 -3.39 -19.20 4.31
C TRP A 7 -2.58 -19.98 5.34
N ILE A 8 -2.93 -21.23 5.52
CA ILE A 8 -2.23 -22.13 6.46
C ILE A 8 -1.63 -23.28 5.63
N CYS A 9 -0.36 -23.50 5.80
CA CYS A 9 0.32 -24.64 5.18
C CYS A 9 -0.19 -25.97 5.78
N PRO A 10 -0.75 -26.88 4.98
CA PRO A 10 -1.27 -28.14 5.49
C PRO A 10 -0.18 -29.09 6.03
N ASN A 11 1.08 -28.88 5.64
CA ASN A 11 2.18 -29.76 6.02
C ASN A 11 2.86 -29.31 7.33
N CYS A 12 3.01 -28.00 7.58
CA CYS A 12 3.77 -27.50 8.72
C CYS A 12 2.99 -26.52 9.63
N GLY A 13 1.73 -26.20 9.28
CA GLY A 13 0.89 -25.28 10.05
C GLY A 13 1.30 -23.81 9.94
N TYR A 14 2.29 -23.46 9.10
CA TYR A 14 2.69 -22.07 8.90
C TYR A 14 1.51 -21.24 8.37
N GLU A 15 1.22 -20.17 9.10
CA GLU A 15 0.15 -19.24 8.75
C GLU A 15 0.71 -17.98 8.11
N PHE A 16 0.13 -17.58 6.99
CA PHE A 16 0.46 -16.36 6.29
C PHE A 16 -0.79 -15.57 5.97
N SER A 17 -0.84 -14.33 6.45
CA SER A 17 -1.96 -13.41 6.23
C SER A 17 -1.52 -12.21 5.43
N VAL A 18 -2.33 -11.80 4.45
CA VAL A 18 -2.10 -10.61 3.64
C VAL A 18 -3.32 -9.71 3.62
N GLN A 19 -3.08 -8.42 3.61
CA GLN A 19 -4.07 -7.40 3.32
C GLN A 19 -3.88 -6.93 1.89
N LEU A 20 -4.99 -6.75 1.17
CA LEU A 20 -4.98 -6.29 -0.21
C LEU A 20 -5.99 -5.16 -0.38
N GLY A 21 -5.58 -4.13 -1.12
CA GLY A 21 -6.39 -2.95 -1.33
C GLY A 21 -6.39 -1.99 -0.13
N PHE A 22 -7.34 -1.06 -0.11
CA PHE A 22 -7.42 -0.01 0.91
C PHE A 22 -8.36 -0.34 2.07
N GLY A 23 -9.40 -1.13 1.83
CA GLY A 23 -10.47 -1.38 2.80
C GLY A 23 -11.32 -0.15 3.12
N PHE A 24 -12.18 -0.29 4.14
CA PHE A 24 -12.97 0.83 4.68
C PHE A 24 -12.16 1.81 5.54
N ARG A 25 -10.89 1.51 5.80
CA ARG A 25 -9.98 2.31 6.61
C ARG A 25 -9.10 3.25 5.79
N TYR A 26 -9.48 3.53 4.56
CA TYR A 26 -8.67 4.31 3.62
C TYR A 26 -8.14 5.64 4.18
N PRO A 27 -8.95 6.52 4.80
CA PRO A 27 -8.44 7.76 5.39
C PRO A 27 -7.42 7.51 6.50
N TRP A 28 -7.65 6.52 7.32
CA TRP A 28 -6.74 6.10 8.38
C TRP A 28 -5.40 5.59 7.83
N VAL A 29 -5.45 4.76 6.79
CA VAL A 29 -4.24 4.24 6.12
C VAL A 29 -3.40 5.38 5.55
N CYS A 30 -4.01 6.33 4.84
CA CYS A 30 -3.30 7.51 4.32
C CYS A 30 -2.65 8.33 5.42
N HIS A 31 -3.36 8.56 6.53
CA HIS A 31 -2.80 9.25 7.68
C HIS A 31 -1.58 8.51 8.26
N GLN A 32 -1.67 7.19 8.42
CA GLN A 32 -0.56 6.38 8.90
C GLN A 32 0.65 6.41 7.96
N LEU A 33 0.43 6.40 6.65
CA LEU A 33 1.51 6.50 5.66
C LEU A 33 2.25 7.84 5.78
N ILE A 34 1.53 8.95 5.95
CA ILE A 34 2.11 10.27 6.18
C ILE A 34 2.92 10.30 7.49
N GLN A 35 2.40 9.72 8.58
CA GLN A 35 3.15 9.63 9.84
C GLN A 35 4.41 8.79 9.72
N LYS A 36 4.36 7.66 9.02
CA LYS A 36 5.53 6.84 8.72
C LYS A 36 6.57 7.58 7.88
N ALA A 37 6.13 8.34 6.86
CA ALA A 37 7.02 9.15 6.04
C ALA A 37 7.72 10.22 6.88
N ARG A 38 7.00 10.93 7.75
CA ARG A 38 7.57 11.92 8.68
C ARG A 38 8.56 11.30 9.66
N ALA A 39 8.32 10.07 10.09
CA ALA A 39 9.24 9.33 10.94
C ALA A 39 10.48 8.77 10.21
N GLY A 40 10.61 9.02 8.91
CA GLY A 40 11.74 8.56 8.09
C GLY A 40 11.68 7.10 7.65
N ALA A 41 10.53 6.42 7.80
CA ALA A 41 10.38 5.01 7.43
C ALA A 41 10.64 4.72 5.95
N TYR A 42 10.47 5.71 5.09
CA TYR A 42 10.70 5.62 3.64
C TYR A 42 11.96 6.36 3.18
N GLY A 43 12.83 6.74 4.12
CA GLY A 43 14.08 7.46 3.86
C GLY A 43 13.92 8.99 3.89
N ALA A 44 15.09 9.68 3.84
CA ALA A 44 15.15 11.13 3.99
C ALA A 44 14.39 11.88 2.88
N GLU A 45 14.43 11.40 1.66
CA GLU A 45 13.73 12.03 0.52
C GLU A 45 12.21 12.14 0.77
N TRP A 46 11.59 11.07 1.27
CA TRP A 46 10.16 11.04 1.55
C TRP A 46 9.80 11.82 2.81
N GLN A 47 10.71 11.86 3.79
CA GLN A 47 10.56 12.71 4.96
C GLN A 47 10.58 14.18 4.57
N ASP A 48 11.57 14.61 3.81
CA ASP A 48 11.70 16.00 3.32
C ASP A 48 10.49 16.39 2.47
N LEU A 49 9.97 15.48 1.64
CA LEU A 49 8.80 15.71 0.82
C LEU A 49 7.58 16.11 1.66
N VAL A 50 7.23 15.31 2.68
CA VAL A 50 6.03 15.56 3.49
C VAL A 50 6.20 16.71 4.49
N GLU A 51 7.43 17.07 4.82
CA GLU A 51 7.77 18.25 5.63
C GLU A 51 7.72 19.54 4.81
N THR A 52 8.29 19.52 3.60
CA THR A 52 8.31 20.67 2.70
C THR A 52 6.92 20.97 2.13
N TYR A 53 6.16 19.94 1.81
CA TYR A 53 4.80 20.04 1.27
C TYR A 53 3.79 19.31 2.16
N PRO A 54 3.31 19.93 3.26
CA PRO A 54 2.36 19.31 4.19
C PRO A 54 1.07 18.83 3.53
N GLY A 55 0.68 19.43 2.40
CA GLY A 55 -0.47 19.02 1.60
C GLY A 55 -0.23 17.82 0.68
N THR A 56 0.94 17.18 0.73
CA THR A 56 1.24 15.97 -0.03
C THR A 56 0.26 14.86 0.28
N TYR A 57 -0.28 14.25 -0.77
CA TYR A 57 -1.14 13.08 -0.69
C TYR A 57 -0.30 11.81 -0.92
N LEU A 58 -0.41 10.86 0.00
CA LEU A 58 0.22 9.55 -0.14
C LEU A 58 -0.87 8.50 -0.41
N ASP A 59 -0.85 7.96 -1.61
CA ASP A 59 -1.69 6.84 -2.01
C ASP A 59 -0.94 5.53 -1.74
N GLY A 60 -1.63 4.55 -1.13
CA GLY A 60 -0.99 3.30 -0.76
C GLY A 60 -1.96 2.13 -0.73
N GLU A 61 -2.11 1.44 -1.84
CA GLU A 61 -2.82 0.18 -1.90
C GLU A 61 -1.94 -0.94 -1.33
N PHE A 62 -2.46 -1.70 -0.35
CA PHE A 62 -1.76 -2.87 0.17
C PHE A 62 -1.70 -3.97 -0.88
N VAL A 63 -0.50 -4.44 -1.14
CA VAL A 63 -0.21 -5.48 -2.13
C VAL A 63 0.74 -6.53 -1.54
N LEU A 64 0.71 -7.72 -2.11
CA LEU A 64 1.74 -8.71 -1.88
C LEU A 64 2.92 -8.41 -2.80
N LEU A 65 4.08 -8.16 -2.20
CA LEU A 65 5.34 -7.93 -2.90
C LEU A 65 6.17 -9.22 -2.92
N ARG A 66 6.91 -9.44 -4.00
CA ARG A 66 7.91 -10.51 -4.12
C ARG A 66 9.25 -9.92 -4.49
N CYS A 67 10.30 -10.39 -3.83
CA CYS A 67 11.68 -10.04 -4.16
C CYS A 67 12.09 -10.69 -5.50
N GLU A 68 12.63 -9.89 -6.41
CA GLU A 68 13.15 -10.37 -7.69
C GLU A 68 14.44 -11.21 -7.54
N ASN A 69 15.18 -10.99 -6.45
CA ASN A 69 16.45 -11.67 -6.20
C ASN A 69 16.31 -12.96 -5.37
N CYS A 70 15.77 -12.89 -4.15
CA CYS A 70 15.68 -14.07 -3.26
C CYS A 70 14.30 -14.73 -3.22
N GLY A 71 13.28 -14.13 -3.84
CA GLY A 71 11.92 -14.66 -3.88
C GLY A 71 11.09 -14.47 -2.61
N SER A 72 11.62 -13.81 -1.57
CA SER A 72 10.89 -13.48 -0.34
C SER A 72 9.67 -12.63 -0.61
N PHE A 73 8.62 -12.83 0.21
CA PHE A 73 7.38 -12.07 0.13
C PHE A 73 7.26 -11.08 1.28
N ASP A 74 6.64 -9.92 1.00
CA ASP A 74 6.22 -8.94 2.01
C ASP A 74 4.85 -8.37 1.65
N ASN A 75 4.10 -7.91 2.65
CA ASN A 75 2.78 -7.30 2.46
C ASN A 75 2.85 -5.83 2.87
N GLU A 76 2.99 -4.95 1.92
CA GLU A 76 3.20 -3.52 2.13
C GLU A 76 2.29 -2.67 1.25
N ALA A 77 2.15 -1.39 1.62
CA ALA A 77 1.48 -0.41 0.79
C ALA A 77 2.34 -0.06 -0.44
N LEU A 78 1.77 -0.16 -1.63
CA LEU A 78 2.39 0.33 -2.86
C LEU A 78 2.26 1.86 -2.88
N LEU A 79 3.29 2.53 -2.37
CA LEU A 79 3.27 3.94 -2.03
C LEU A 79 3.54 4.83 -3.24
N THR A 80 2.62 5.77 -3.50
CA THR A 80 2.73 6.80 -4.54
C THR A 80 2.44 8.17 -3.93
N ALA A 81 3.24 9.17 -4.25
CA ALA A 81 3.09 10.53 -3.75
C ALA A 81 2.58 11.48 -4.83
N TYR A 82 1.70 12.38 -4.42
CA TYR A 82 1.14 13.45 -5.24
C TYR A 82 1.27 14.78 -4.50
N ILE A 83 1.71 15.83 -5.19
CA ILE A 83 1.85 17.17 -4.65
C ILE A 83 0.75 18.06 -5.23
N PRO A 84 0.06 18.89 -4.41
CA PRO A 84 -0.87 19.87 -4.91
C PRO A 84 -0.17 20.86 -5.86
N LYS A 85 -0.82 21.24 -6.96
CA LYS A 85 -0.33 22.28 -7.88
C LYS A 85 -0.48 23.69 -7.31
N ASP A 86 -1.47 23.87 -6.42
CA ASP A 86 -1.75 25.13 -5.74
C ASP A 86 -0.81 25.30 -4.55
N ALA A 87 -0.09 26.43 -4.52
CA ALA A 87 0.89 26.74 -3.46
C ALA A 87 0.26 26.85 -2.06
N GLU A 88 -1.00 27.32 -1.94
CA GLU A 88 -1.68 27.38 -0.65
C GLU A 88 -2.02 25.97 -0.15
N LEU A 89 -2.42 25.06 -1.04
CA LEU A 89 -2.71 23.66 -0.69
C LEU A 89 -1.44 22.89 -0.36
N GLN A 90 -0.31 23.22 -0.97
CA GLN A 90 0.99 22.61 -0.62
C GLN A 90 1.37 22.84 0.84
N ALA A 91 1.05 24.02 1.38
CA ALA A 91 1.40 24.40 2.75
C ALA A 91 0.40 23.89 3.81
N LYS A 92 -0.78 23.42 3.40
CA LYS A 92 -1.85 23.00 4.33
C LYS A 92 -1.88 21.47 4.45
N PRO A 93 -1.78 20.91 5.67
CA PRO A 93 -1.97 19.48 5.88
C PRO A 93 -3.36 19.04 5.40
N LEU A 94 -3.42 17.82 4.85
CA LEU A 94 -4.67 17.22 4.42
C LEU A 94 -5.64 17.03 5.60
N THR A 95 -6.91 17.32 5.36
CA THR A 95 -8.01 16.98 6.28
C THR A 95 -8.54 15.58 5.97
N GLU A 96 -9.28 14.97 6.91
CA GLU A 96 -9.89 13.65 6.71
C GLU A 96 -10.76 13.58 5.44
N LYS A 97 -11.45 14.64 5.08
CA LYS A 97 -12.27 14.71 3.87
C LYS A 97 -11.45 14.67 2.59
N GLN A 98 -10.22 15.18 2.63
CA GLN A 98 -9.30 15.19 1.49
C GLN A 98 -8.57 13.86 1.31
N TRP A 99 -8.56 13.00 2.33
CA TRP A 99 -8.01 11.64 2.23
C TRP A 99 -8.97 10.64 1.57
N ILE A 100 -10.20 11.04 1.31
CA ILE A 100 -11.22 10.21 0.65
C ILE A 100 -11.24 10.59 -0.83
N GLY A 101 -10.61 9.78 -1.66
CA GLY A 101 -10.62 9.96 -3.11
C GLY A 101 -9.23 9.88 -3.73
N VAL A 102 -9.20 9.70 -5.02
CA VAL A 102 -7.96 9.64 -5.79
C VAL A 102 -7.68 11.02 -6.33
N PRO A 103 -6.59 11.70 -5.91
CA PRO A 103 -6.28 13.05 -6.34
C PRO A 103 -5.81 13.14 -7.80
N GLU A 104 -5.87 12.04 -8.54
CA GLU A 104 -5.18 11.84 -9.81
C GLU A 104 -5.52 12.81 -10.93
N LYS A 105 -6.59 13.59 -10.84
CA LYS A 105 -7.07 14.30 -12.03
C LYS A 105 -7.16 15.81 -11.90
N GLU A 106 -7.40 16.35 -10.74
CA GLU A 106 -7.60 17.79 -10.59
C GLU A 106 -6.79 18.37 -9.42
N GLY A 107 -5.82 19.21 -9.73
CA GLY A 107 -5.07 19.97 -8.73
C GLY A 107 -3.87 19.30 -8.11
N TYR A 108 -3.52 18.07 -8.50
CA TYR A 108 -2.35 17.35 -8.01
C TYR A 108 -1.40 16.95 -9.14
N GLU A 109 -0.13 16.85 -8.81
CA GLU A 109 0.93 16.39 -9.70
C GLU A 109 1.60 15.15 -9.10
N LEU A 110 1.84 14.14 -9.94
CA LEU A 110 2.57 12.95 -9.54
C LEU A 110 4.02 13.31 -9.21
N TYR A 111 4.42 13.06 -7.95
CA TYR A 111 5.82 13.17 -7.53
C TYR A 111 6.60 11.90 -7.88
N GLY A 112 6.09 10.74 -7.50
CA GLY A 112 6.73 9.46 -7.78
C GLY A 112 6.19 8.31 -6.94
N ALA A 113 6.77 7.12 -7.15
CA ALA A 113 6.45 5.91 -6.42
C ALA A 113 7.66 5.45 -5.58
N TYR A 114 7.40 4.95 -4.37
CA TYR A 114 8.43 4.40 -3.51
C TYR A 114 8.90 3.04 -4.02
N GLU A 115 10.21 2.86 -4.10
CA GLU A 115 10.81 1.58 -4.49
C GLU A 115 11.10 0.73 -3.25
N HIS A 116 10.28 -0.29 -3.03
CA HIS A 116 10.46 -1.22 -1.93
C HIS A 116 11.71 -2.09 -2.11
N ARG A 117 12.45 -2.26 -1.02
CA ARG A 117 13.63 -3.13 -0.93
C ARG A 117 13.35 -4.32 -0.03
N CYS A 118 13.86 -5.47 -0.42
CA CYS A 118 13.75 -6.69 0.37
C CYS A 118 14.51 -6.58 1.68
N LYS A 119 13.85 -6.92 2.78
CA LYS A 119 14.45 -6.89 4.13
C LYS A 119 15.52 -7.96 4.30
N ASP A 120 15.45 -9.06 3.52
CA ASP A 120 16.37 -10.20 3.64
C ASP A 120 17.64 -10.02 2.81
N CYS A 121 17.53 -9.49 1.57
CA CYS A 121 18.67 -9.42 0.65
C CYS A 121 18.91 -8.03 0.04
N GLY A 122 18.08 -7.03 0.32
CA GLY A 122 18.16 -5.69 -0.27
C GLY A 122 17.74 -5.62 -1.74
N GLY A 123 17.30 -6.71 -2.34
CA GLY A 123 16.84 -6.78 -3.72
C GLY A 123 15.56 -5.98 -3.95
N LYS A 124 15.26 -5.69 -5.21
CA LYS A 124 14.06 -4.96 -5.60
C LYS A 124 12.81 -5.80 -5.38
N MET A 125 11.79 -5.20 -4.77
CA MET A 125 10.49 -5.83 -4.57
C MET A 125 9.50 -5.39 -5.66
N ARG A 126 8.69 -6.34 -6.14
CA ARG A 126 7.63 -6.03 -7.11
C ARG A 126 6.29 -6.62 -6.71
N PRO A 127 5.18 -5.98 -7.09
CA PRO A 127 3.84 -6.53 -6.87
C PRO A 127 3.71 -7.93 -7.48
N PHE A 128 3.31 -8.89 -6.64
CA PHE A 128 3.08 -10.25 -7.07
C PHE A 128 1.68 -10.39 -7.69
N ARG A 129 1.63 -10.48 -9.01
CA ARG A 129 0.39 -10.60 -9.79
C ARG A 129 0.31 -11.98 -10.43
N ASN A 130 -0.14 -12.97 -9.69
CA ASN A 130 -0.42 -14.28 -10.26
C ASN A 130 -1.93 -14.47 -10.48
N LYS A 131 -2.38 -14.34 -11.72
CA LYS A 131 -3.80 -14.51 -12.11
C LYS A 131 -4.35 -15.91 -11.75
N LYS A 132 -3.51 -16.96 -11.77
CA LYS A 132 -3.92 -18.33 -11.43
C LYS A 132 -4.15 -18.47 -9.92
N PHE A 133 -3.31 -17.88 -9.10
CA PHE A 133 -3.43 -17.88 -7.64
C PHE A 133 -4.76 -17.24 -7.17
N TRP A 134 -5.14 -16.14 -7.77
CA TRP A 134 -6.39 -15.42 -7.44
C TRP A 134 -7.64 -16.17 -7.92
N LYS A 135 -7.60 -16.81 -9.10
CA LYS A 135 -8.74 -17.60 -9.64
C LYS A 135 -9.04 -18.86 -8.81
N THR A 136 -8.02 -19.53 -8.30
CA THR A 136 -8.19 -20.76 -7.53
C THR A 136 -8.84 -20.48 -6.16
N ARG A 137 -8.62 -19.33 -5.59
CA ARG A 137 -9.12 -18.95 -4.26
C ARG A 137 -10.56 -18.46 -4.25
N SER A 138 -10.98 -17.72 -5.25
CA SER A 138 -12.39 -17.30 -5.38
C SER A 138 -13.35 -18.51 -5.51
N ARG A 139 -12.90 -19.62 -6.08
CA ARG A 139 -13.69 -20.86 -6.16
C ARG A 139 -13.77 -21.63 -4.82
N ARG A 140 -12.76 -21.55 -3.95
CA ARG A 140 -12.79 -22.22 -2.63
C ARG A 140 -13.63 -21.45 -1.61
N TYR A 141 -13.61 -20.15 -1.63
CA TYR A 141 -14.44 -19.32 -0.74
C TYR A 141 -15.94 -19.44 -1.05
N ALA A 142 -16.29 -19.60 -2.33
CA ALA A 142 -17.68 -19.84 -2.74
C ALA A 142 -18.23 -21.20 -2.30
N ARG A 143 -17.36 -22.20 -2.00
CA ARG A 143 -17.79 -23.52 -1.51
C ARG A 143 -17.95 -23.61 0.00
N THR A 144 -17.20 -22.84 0.79
CA THR A 144 -17.31 -22.83 2.27
C THR A 144 -18.45 -21.95 2.77
N ALA A 145 -18.97 -21.02 1.96
CA ALA A 145 -20.12 -20.20 2.30
C ALA A 145 -21.50 -20.89 2.05
N ARG A 146 -21.51 -22.16 1.64
CA ARG A 146 -22.74 -22.94 1.43
C ARG A 146 -22.69 -24.25 2.25
N GLN A 147 -22.68 -24.15 3.56
CA GLN A 147 -23.16 -25.23 4.41
C GLN A 147 -24.06 -24.65 5.49
N PRO A 148 -25.25 -25.30 5.70
CA PRO A 148 -26.35 -24.79 6.50
C PRO A 148 -26.04 -24.72 7.97
#